data_9135a787910935f61a3a34601b0fbe78
#
_entry.id   9135a787910935f61a3a34601b0fbe78
#
_cell.length_a   1.000
_cell.length_b   1.000
_cell.length_c   1.000
_cell.angle_alpha   90.00
_cell.angle_beta   90.00
_cell.angle_gamma   90.00
#
_symmetry.space_group_name_H-M   'P 1'
#
loop_
_entity.id
_entity.type
_entity.pdbx_description
1 polymer ?
#
loop_
_entity_poly.entity_id
_entity_poly.type
_entity_poly.pdbx_seq_one_letter_code
_entity_poly.pdbx_strand_id
1 'polypeptide(L)'
;MVIREVTFLSIILRILCAALFGGLLGLEREIKNRAAGLRTYMLVCVGACLIMLTNQYIFQVFRASDPVRMGAQVVSGIGFLGAGTIVVTRHRQIRGLTTAAGLWSVAGVGLALGVGFYEAALAGTVIIFVVITLLQKLDLLMHRRTKRADIYFEMKSDVTLGEFLRSAKEAGLEISDLHRDQGSDTSATRCYTVSIKTSRRTNHNAIIETIAGLPGVLYAEEI
;
A
#
# COMPACT_ATOMS: atom_id res chain seq x y z
N MET A 1 -17.34 -16.32 30.18
CA MET A 1 -17.11 -17.66 29.60
C MET A 1 -18.06 -17.92 28.43
N VAL A 2 -19.35 -17.62 28.57
CA VAL A 2 -20.40 -17.83 27.53
C VAL A 2 -20.10 -17.19 26.16
N ILE A 3 -19.44 -16.03 26.12
CA ILE A 3 -19.11 -15.31 24.87
C ILE A 3 -18.04 -16.03 24.04
N ARG A 4 -17.22 -16.91 24.65
CA ARG A 4 -16.18 -17.68 23.94
C ARG A 4 -16.67 -19.02 23.39
N GLU A 5 -17.87 -19.47 23.79
CA GLU A 5 -18.53 -20.63 23.22
C GLU A 5 -19.27 -20.25 21.94
N VAL A 6 -19.47 -21.21 21.04
CA VAL A 6 -20.21 -20.98 19.80
C VAL A 6 -21.69 -21.05 20.09
N THR A 7 -22.28 -19.92 20.48
CA THR A 7 -23.73 -19.74 20.70
C THR A 7 -24.26 -18.78 19.66
N PHE A 8 -25.56 -18.78 19.40
CA PHE A 8 -26.19 -17.89 18.41
C PHE A 8 -25.84 -16.42 18.66
N LEU A 9 -25.87 -15.97 19.92
CA LEU A 9 -25.55 -14.60 20.28
C LEU A 9 -24.05 -14.30 20.06
N SER A 10 -23.15 -15.23 20.42
CA SER A 10 -21.70 -15.04 20.22
C SER A 10 -21.33 -15.00 18.73
N ILE A 11 -21.99 -15.78 17.88
CA ILE A 11 -21.79 -15.75 16.42
C ILE A 11 -22.11 -14.35 15.87
N ILE A 12 -23.31 -13.84 16.20
CA ILE A 12 -23.73 -12.50 15.73
C ILE A 12 -22.74 -11.44 16.21
N LEU A 13 -22.38 -11.47 17.50
CA LEU A 13 -21.45 -10.52 18.09
C LEU A 13 -20.08 -10.53 17.38
N ARG A 14 -19.53 -11.72 17.12
CA ARG A 14 -18.23 -11.87 16.43
C ARG A 14 -18.27 -11.32 15.00
N ILE A 15 -19.35 -11.61 14.27
CA ILE A 15 -19.53 -11.11 12.90
C ILE A 15 -19.68 -9.58 12.88
N LEU A 16 -20.47 -9.03 13.80
CA LEU A 16 -20.64 -7.58 13.92
C LEU A 16 -19.33 -6.88 14.31
N CYS A 17 -18.57 -7.45 15.26
CA CYS A 17 -17.23 -6.95 15.61
C CYS A 17 -16.27 -7.05 14.41
N ALA A 18 -16.32 -8.12 13.62
CA ALA A 18 -15.50 -8.25 12.43
C ALA A 18 -15.83 -7.20 11.37
N ALA A 19 -17.12 -6.92 11.15
CA ALA A 19 -17.55 -5.84 10.28
C ALA A 19 -17.10 -4.47 10.80
N LEU A 20 -17.25 -4.22 12.10
CA LEU A 20 -16.85 -2.96 12.73
C LEU A 20 -15.32 -2.74 12.65
N PHE A 21 -14.52 -3.72 13.06
CA PHE A 21 -13.07 -3.59 13.09
C PHE A 21 -12.47 -3.54 11.68
N GLY A 22 -12.94 -4.40 10.77
CA GLY A 22 -12.58 -4.35 9.35
C GLY A 22 -13.00 -3.03 8.71
N GLY A 23 -14.22 -2.55 9.04
CA GLY A 23 -14.74 -1.28 8.57
C GLY A 23 -13.92 -0.08 9.05
N LEU A 24 -13.53 -0.05 10.32
CA LEU A 24 -12.70 1.03 10.89
C LEU A 24 -11.36 1.16 10.16
N LEU A 25 -10.68 0.03 9.94
CA LEU A 25 -9.42 -0.01 9.21
C LEU A 25 -9.60 0.36 7.73
N GLY A 26 -10.67 -0.14 7.10
CA GLY A 26 -10.98 0.11 5.70
C GLY A 26 -11.43 1.54 5.42
N LEU A 27 -12.11 2.19 6.36
CA LEU A 27 -12.55 3.58 6.23
C LEU A 27 -11.37 4.55 6.08
N GLU A 28 -10.33 4.35 6.87
CA GLU A 28 -9.08 5.12 6.73
C GLU A 28 -8.46 4.96 5.34
N ARG A 29 -8.49 3.74 4.80
CA ARG A 29 -7.97 3.44 3.46
C ARG A 29 -8.81 4.07 2.35
N GLU A 30 -10.13 4.06 2.51
CA GLU A 30 -11.09 4.69 1.59
C GLU A 30 -10.89 6.20 1.51
N ILE A 31 -10.84 6.88 2.67
CA ILE A 31 -10.60 8.33 2.75
C ILE A 31 -9.30 8.74 2.05
N LYS A 32 -8.29 7.86 2.07
CA LYS A 32 -7.00 8.10 1.42
C LYS A 32 -6.89 7.56 0.00
N ASN A 33 -7.99 7.19 -0.64
CA ASN A 33 -8.04 6.67 -2.00
C ASN A 33 -7.03 5.53 -2.27
N ARG A 34 -6.93 4.55 -1.33
CA ARG A 34 -6.06 3.40 -1.49
C ARG A 34 -6.75 2.30 -2.30
N ALA A 35 -5.96 1.39 -2.89
CA ALA A 35 -6.44 0.32 -3.78
C ALA A 35 -7.53 -0.59 -3.15
N ALA A 36 -7.52 -0.79 -1.82
CA ALA A 36 -8.57 -1.49 -1.09
C ALA A 36 -9.10 -0.59 0.03
N GLY A 37 -10.40 -0.36 0.06
CA GLY A 37 -11.09 0.52 0.99
C GLY A 37 -12.03 -0.21 1.95
N LEU A 38 -13.06 0.50 2.42
CA LEU A 38 -14.01 0.09 3.44
C LEU A 38 -14.61 -1.30 3.18
N ARG A 39 -15.22 -1.48 1.99
CA ARG A 39 -15.91 -2.73 1.64
C ARG A 39 -14.97 -3.93 1.63
N THR A 40 -13.79 -3.76 1.06
CA THR A 40 -12.81 -4.84 0.92
C THR A 40 -12.31 -5.30 2.29
N TYR A 41 -11.94 -4.37 3.16
CA TYR A 41 -11.48 -4.69 4.52
C TYR A 41 -12.58 -5.34 5.38
N MET A 42 -13.82 -4.82 5.31
CA MET A 42 -14.95 -5.44 5.99
C MET A 42 -15.18 -6.88 5.53
N LEU A 43 -15.24 -7.10 4.23
CA LEU A 43 -15.50 -8.43 3.65
C LEU A 43 -14.39 -9.43 4.00
N VAL A 44 -13.14 -9.02 3.96
CA VAL A 44 -11.99 -9.87 4.35
C VAL A 44 -12.07 -10.23 5.84
N CYS A 45 -12.33 -9.26 6.72
CA CYS A 45 -12.45 -9.51 8.16
C CYS A 45 -13.62 -10.44 8.49
N VAL A 46 -14.81 -10.15 7.94
CA VAL A 46 -16.02 -10.98 8.12
C VAL A 46 -15.82 -12.37 7.54
N GLY A 47 -15.25 -12.49 6.34
CA GLY A 47 -14.98 -13.78 5.69
C GLY A 47 -14.03 -14.65 6.52
N ALA A 48 -12.92 -14.07 7.01
CA ALA A 48 -11.97 -14.75 7.88
C ALA A 48 -12.65 -15.20 9.21
N CYS A 49 -13.47 -14.33 9.80
CA CYS A 49 -14.23 -14.63 11.01
C CYS A 49 -15.20 -15.80 10.78
N LEU A 50 -15.97 -15.79 9.68
CA LEU A 50 -16.92 -16.86 9.32
C LEU A 50 -16.21 -18.20 9.10
N ILE A 51 -15.08 -18.21 8.40
CA ILE A 51 -14.31 -19.44 8.15
C ILE A 51 -13.83 -20.02 9.49
N MET A 52 -13.35 -19.18 10.39
CA MET A 52 -12.87 -19.65 11.69
C MET A 52 -14.01 -20.08 12.61
N LEU A 53 -15.16 -19.41 12.58
CA LEU A 53 -16.39 -19.84 13.26
C LEU A 53 -16.85 -21.21 12.76
N THR A 54 -16.85 -21.41 11.44
CA THR A 54 -17.20 -22.70 10.82
C THR A 54 -16.25 -23.80 11.26
N ASN A 55 -14.94 -23.52 11.29
CA ASN A 55 -13.94 -24.48 11.78
C ASN A 55 -14.19 -24.86 13.25
N GLN A 56 -14.49 -23.89 14.09
CA GLN A 56 -14.80 -24.08 15.50
C GLN A 56 -16.09 -24.88 15.71
N TYR A 57 -17.12 -24.60 14.92
CA TYR A 57 -18.37 -25.34 14.94
C TYR A 57 -18.20 -26.83 14.56
N ILE A 58 -17.46 -27.09 13.46
CA ILE A 58 -17.14 -28.45 13.02
C ILE A 58 -16.38 -29.21 14.12
N PHE A 59 -15.39 -28.59 14.75
CA PHE A 59 -14.64 -29.17 15.83
C PHE A 59 -15.50 -29.50 17.04
N GLN A 60 -16.43 -28.61 17.42
CA GLN A 60 -17.32 -28.83 18.57
C GLN A 60 -18.35 -29.96 18.32
N VAL A 61 -18.96 -29.98 17.11
CA VAL A 61 -20.04 -30.93 16.81
C VAL A 61 -19.51 -32.32 16.46
N PHE A 62 -18.50 -32.36 15.58
CA PHE A 62 -18.02 -33.62 15.01
C PHE A 62 -16.79 -34.18 15.69
N ARG A 63 -16.08 -33.40 16.51
CA ARG A 63 -14.84 -33.81 17.20
C ARG A 63 -13.75 -34.37 16.29
N ALA A 64 -13.83 -34.13 14.99
CA ALA A 64 -13.10 -34.83 13.93
C ALA A 64 -12.21 -33.90 13.08
N SER A 65 -12.04 -32.60 13.42
CA SER A 65 -11.27 -31.68 12.63
C SER A 65 -10.09 -31.07 13.38
N ASP A 66 -9.07 -30.71 12.62
CA ASP A 66 -7.96 -29.90 13.11
C ASP A 66 -8.46 -28.44 13.37
N PRO A 67 -8.37 -27.96 14.62
CA PRO A 67 -8.92 -26.65 14.99
C PRO A 67 -8.21 -25.46 14.32
N VAL A 68 -7.10 -25.67 13.65
CA VAL A 68 -6.33 -24.58 12.97
C VAL A 68 -6.33 -24.68 11.45
N ARG A 69 -6.81 -25.78 10.90
CA ARG A 69 -6.66 -26.08 9.46
C ARG A 69 -7.30 -25.03 8.55
N MET A 70 -8.54 -24.65 8.81
CA MET A 70 -9.25 -23.67 7.98
C MET A 70 -8.65 -22.25 8.14
N GLY A 71 -8.20 -21.89 9.35
CA GLY A 71 -7.50 -20.64 9.61
C GLY A 71 -6.16 -20.54 8.85
N ALA A 72 -5.42 -21.65 8.79
CA ALA A 72 -4.16 -21.70 8.01
C ALA A 72 -4.41 -21.46 6.52
N GLN A 73 -5.52 -21.99 5.97
CA GLN A 73 -5.90 -21.73 4.57
C GLN A 73 -6.32 -20.28 4.31
N VAL A 74 -6.93 -19.60 5.28
CA VAL A 74 -7.21 -18.15 5.17
C VAL A 74 -5.92 -17.37 5.07
N VAL A 75 -4.93 -17.65 5.95
CA VAL A 75 -3.63 -16.96 5.96
C VAL A 75 -2.89 -17.15 4.64
N SER A 76 -2.94 -18.34 4.06
CA SER A 76 -2.36 -18.62 2.74
C SER A 76 -3.15 -17.94 1.61
N GLY A 77 -4.49 -18.10 1.62
CA GLY A 77 -5.38 -17.62 0.55
C GLY A 77 -5.43 -16.11 0.42
N ILE A 78 -5.32 -15.36 1.52
CA ILE A 78 -5.35 -13.89 1.48
C ILE A 78 -4.15 -13.32 0.72
N GLY A 79 -3.06 -14.08 0.60
CA GLY A 79 -1.89 -13.70 -0.20
C GLY A 79 -2.23 -13.43 -1.67
N PHE A 80 -3.21 -14.14 -2.24
CA PHE A 80 -3.69 -13.90 -3.60
C PHE A 80 -4.34 -12.51 -3.74
N LEU A 81 -5.23 -12.13 -2.80
CA LEU A 81 -5.83 -10.79 -2.78
C LEU A 81 -4.77 -9.71 -2.54
N GLY A 82 -3.84 -9.96 -1.63
CA GLY A 82 -2.70 -9.07 -1.39
C GLY A 82 -1.89 -8.83 -2.65
N ALA A 83 -1.48 -9.89 -3.34
CA ALA A 83 -0.74 -9.79 -4.60
C ALA A 83 -1.51 -9.00 -5.68
N GLY A 84 -2.84 -9.18 -5.75
CA GLY A 84 -3.71 -8.43 -6.66
C GLY A 84 -3.75 -6.92 -6.42
N THR A 85 -3.32 -6.43 -5.24
CA THR A 85 -3.22 -4.99 -4.95
C THR A 85 -1.85 -4.40 -5.24
N ILE A 86 -0.84 -5.22 -5.51
CA ILE A 86 0.53 -4.78 -5.79
C ILE A 86 0.67 -4.53 -7.29
N VAL A 87 0.96 -3.29 -7.65
CA VAL A 87 1.12 -2.86 -9.05
C VAL A 87 2.48 -2.23 -9.22
N VAL A 88 3.17 -2.61 -10.29
CA VAL A 88 4.38 -1.94 -10.76
C VAL A 88 3.94 -0.88 -11.76
N THR A 89 4.21 0.39 -11.47
CA THR A 89 3.88 1.51 -12.35
C THR A 89 4.86 1.58 -13.53
N ARG A 90 4.55 2.39 -14.55
CA ARG A 90 5.45 2.64 -15.69
C ARG A 90 6.84 3.10 -15.25
N HIS A 91 6.92 3.88 -14.17
CA HIS A 91 8.19 4.37 -13.59
C HIS A 91 8.86 3.38 -12.62
N ARG A 92 8.57 2.08 -12.73
CA ARG A 92 9.11 0.99 -11.88
C ARG A 92 8.87 1.14 -10.39
N GLN A 93 7.95 2.02 -9.98
CA GLN A 93 7.54 2.11 -8.58
C GLN A 93 6.59 0.97 -8.23
N ILE A 94 6.83 0.34 -7.10
CA ILE A 94 5.95 -0.69 -6.56
C ILE A 94 4.95 -0.02 -5.63
N ARG A 95 3.66 -0.04 -6.01
CA ARG A 95 2.55 0.48 -5.19
C ARG A 95 1.70 -0.66 -4.65
N GLY A 96 1.01 -0.42 -3.55
CA GLY A 96 0.05 -1.40 -2.99
C GLY A 96 0.61 -2.30 -1.88
N LEU A 97 1.92 -2.29 -1.57
CA LEU A 97 2.52 -3.13 -0.53
C LEU A 97 1.85 -2.97 0.84
N THR A 98 1.62 -1.72 1.29
CA THR A 98 0.92 -1.44 2.56
C THR A 98 -0.54 -1.92 2.53
N THR A 99 -1.20 -1.83 1.37
CA THR A 99 -2.56 -2.33 1.20
C THR A 99 -2.61 -3.85 1.31
N ALA A 100 -1.66 -4.55 0.67
CA ALA A 100 -1.52 -6.01 0.74
C ALA A 100 -1.28 -6.48 2.19
N ALA A 101 -0.34 -5.84 2.89
CA ALA A 101 -0.05 -6.12 4.29
C ALA A 101 -1.27 -5.83 5.20
N GLY A 102 -2.02 -4.76 4.92
CA GLY A 102 -3.24 -4.41 5.64
C GLY A 102 -4.36 -5.44 5.45
N LEU A 103 -4.56 -5.95 4.24
CA LEU A 103 -5.52 -7.03 3.97
C LEU A 103 -5.14 -8.32 4.69
N TRP A 104 -3.87 -8.67 4.69
CA TRP A 104 -3.36 -9.82 5.44
C TRP A 104 -3.58 -9.67 6.95
N SER A 105 -3.29 -8.49 7.49
CA SER A 105 -3.46 -8.18 8.91
C SER A 105 -4.93 -8.19 9.36
N VAL A 106 -5.84 -7.62 8.56
CA VAL A 106 -7.27 -7.60 8.90
C VAL A 106 -7.91 -8.99 8.81
N ALA A 107 -7.40 -9.87 7.95
CA ALA A 107 -7.79 -11.29 7.97
C ALA A 107 -7.41 -11.95 9.30
N GLY A 108 -6.21 -11.65 9.85
CA GLY A 108 -5.80 -12.09 11.18
C GLY A 108 -6.74 -11.61 12.30
N VAL A 109 -7.20 -10.35 12.23
CA VAL A 109 -8.22 -9.81 13.15
C VAL A 109 -9.52 -10.61 13.04
N GLY A 110 -9.98 -10.92 11.82
CA GLY A 110 -11.16 -11.74 11.59
C GLY A 110 -11.02 -13.15 12.18
N LEU A 111 -9.88 -13.81 11.98
CA LEU A 111 -9.58 -15.12 12.58
C LEU A 111 -9.61 -15.08 14.11
N ALA A 112 -9.01 -14.06 14.72
CA ALA A 112 -9.02 -13.87 16.18
C ALA A 112 -10.45 -13.71 16.73
N LEU A 113 -11.27 -12.92 16.05
CA LEU A 113 -12.69 -12.79 16.39
C LEU A 113 -13.44 -14.11 16.22
N GLY A 114 -13.16 -14.85 15.15
CA GLY A 114 -13.80 -16.13 14.87
C GLY A 114 -13.57 -17.18 15.97
N VAL A 115 -12.38 -17.20 16.61
CA VAL A 115 -12.14 -18.06 17.78
C VAL A 115 -12.63 -17.48 19.12
N GLY A 116 -13.10 -16.21 19.12
CA GLY A 116 -13.51 -15.53 20.35
C GLY A 116 -12.35 -14.94 21.15
N PHE A 117 -11.20 -14.69 20.52
CA PHE A 117 -10.03 -14.03 21.12
C PHE A 117 -10.15 -12.51 20.94
N TYR A 118 -11.13 -11.91 21.60
CA TYR A 118 -11.50 -10.51 21.47
C TYR A 118 -10.38 -9.55 21.86
N GLU A 119 -9.61 -9.89 22.90
CA GLU A 119 -8.51 -9.04 23.38
C GLU A 119 -7.43 -8.88 22.33
N ALA A 120 -7.05 -9.96 21.65
CA ALA A 120 -6.08 -9.90 20.56
C ALA A 120 -6.64 -9.18 19.34
N ALA A 121 -7.91 -9.40 19.00
CA ALA A 121 -8.57 -8.70 17.90
C ALA A 121 -8.62 -7.20 18.13
N LEU A 122 -8.99 -6.76 19.32
CA LEU A 122 -9.03 -5.34 19.68
C LEU A 122 -7.64 -4.71 19.68
N ALA A 123 -6.69 -5.33 20.39
CA ALA A 123 -5.31 -4.84 20.45
C ALA A 123 -4.67 -4.79 19.05
N GLY A 124 -4.85 -5.85 18.25
CA GLY A 124 -4.40 -5.91 16.87
C GLY A 124 -4.98 -4.81 16.01
N THR A 125 -6.29 -4.58 16.09
CA THR A 125 -6.98 -3.51 15.34
C THR A 125 -6.42 -2.14 15.70
N VAL A 126 -6.23 -1.84 17.00
CA VAL A 126 -5.67 -0.57 17.46
C VAL A 126 -4.24 -0.39 16.94
N ILE A 127 -3.39 -1.41 17.07
CA ILE A 127 -2.00 -1.34 16.61
C ILE A 127 -1.95 -1.16 15.09
N ILE A 128 -2.71 -1.94 14.34
CA ILE A 128 -2.77 -1.83 12.87
C ILE A 128 -3.23 -0.42 12.47
N PHE A 129 -4.27 0.12 13.11
CA PHE A 129 -4.76 1.46 12.85
C PHE A 129 -3.69 2.53 13.12
N VAL A 130 -2.98 2.43 14.24
CA VAL A 130 -1.87 3.33 14.58
C VAL A 130 -0.75 3.23 13.56
N VAL A 131 -0.33 2.02 13.17
CA VAL A 131 0.71 1.80 12.16
C VAL A 131 0.32 2.45 10.83
N ILE A 132 -0.89 2.17 10.35
CA ILE A 132 -1.37 2.68 9.06
C ILE A 132 -1.48 4.22 9.06
N THR A 133 -1.94 4.84 10.19
CA THR A 133 -2.17 6.28 10.26
C THR A 133 -0.93 7.07 10.66
N LEU A 134 -0.21 6.61 11.68
CA LEU A 134 0.89 7.37 12.29
C LEU A 134 2.17 7.29 11.46
N LEU A 135 2.54 6.06 11.00
CA LEU A 135 3.75 5.92 10.19
C LEU A 135 3.64 6.67 8.85
N GLN A 136 2.45 6.72 8.27
CA GLN A 136 2.26 7.52 7.05
C GLN A 136 2.50 9.03 7.27
N LYS A 137 2.10 9.56 8.44
CA LYS A 137 2.42 10.96 8.78
C LYS A 137 3.92 11.16 8.98
N LEU A 138 4.60 10.19 9.57
CA LEU A 138 6.06 10.20 9.72
C LEU A 138 6.76 10.14 8.37
N ASP A 139 6.31 9.29 7.45
CA ASP A 139 6.84 9.21 6.09
C ASP A 139 6.72 10.55 5.37
N LEU A 140 5.56 11.20 5.43
CA LEU A 140 5.36 12.53 4.84
C LEU A 140 6.28 13.58 5.46
N LEU A 141 6.53 13.52 6.78
CA LEU A 141 7.46 14.42 7.46
C LEU A 141 8.91 14.14 7.08
N MET A 142 9.26 12.88 6.89
CA MET A 142 10.60 12.45 6.45
C MET A 142 10.84 12.82 4.98
N HIS A 143 9.89 12.58 4.09
CA HIS A 143 9.99 12.96 2.67
C HIS A 143 10.13 14.47 2.49
N ARG A 144 9.39 15.28 3.28
CA ARG A 144 9.60 16.75 3.29
C ARG A 144 10.99 17.18 3.74
N ARG A 145 11.75 16.31 4.41
CA ARG A 145 13.15 16.54 4.80
C ARG A 145 14.16 15.98 3.78
N THR A 146 13.72 15.13 2.86
CA THR A 146 14.58 14.57 1.83
C THR A 146 14.92 15.67 0.83
N LYS A 147 16.22 15.96 0.71
CA LYS A 147 16.76 16.96 -0.20
C LYS A 147 16.90 16.41 -1.64
N ARG A 148 15.95 15.59 -2.08
CA ARG A 148 15.95 14.97 -3.41
C ARG A 148 14.55 15.07 -4.01
N ALA A 149 14.50 15.42 -5.29
CA ALA A 149 13.31 15.34 -6.11
C ALA A 149 13.59 14.32 -7.22
N ASP A 150 12.72 13.32 -7.32
CA ASP A 150 12.78 12.32 -8.40
C ASP A 150 11.82 12.75 -9.49
N ILE A 151 12.37 13.03 -10.69
CA ILE A 151 11.63 13.58 -11.81
C ILE A 151 11.75 12.62 -12.99
N TYR A 152 10.60 12.22 -13.51
CA TYR A 152 10.49 11.56 -14.81
C TYR A 152 10.41 12.63 -15.90
N PHE A 153 11.15 12.43 -16.99
CA PHE A 153 11.03 13.29 -18.16
C PHE A 153 11.19 12.50 -19.47
N GLU A 154 10.52 13.01 -20.47
CA GLU A 154 10.60 12.53 -21.85
C GLU A 154 11.41 13.50 -22.69
N MET A 155 12.38 12.99 -23.41
CA MET A 155 13.29 13.77 -24.26
C MET A 155 13.21 13.28 -25.70
N LYS A 156 13.33 14.19 -26.65
CA LYS A 156 13.46 13.85 -28.08
C LYS A 156 14.67 12.98 -28.33
N SER A 157 14.54 12.02 -29.22
CA SER A 157 15.62 11.05 -29.53
C SER A 157 16.80 11.70 -30.29
N ASP A 158 16.61 12.88 -30.88
CA ASP A 158 17.64 13.64 -31.58
C ASP A 158 18.55 14.46 -30.65
N VAL A 159 18.14 14.70 -29.40
CA VAL A 159 18.95 15.38 -28.37
C VAL A 159 19.78 14.36 -27.60
N THR A 160 21.06 14.67 -27.42
CA THR A 160 21.96 13.81 -26.66
C THR A 160 21.81 14.00 -25.16
N LEU A 161 21.97 12.91 -24.39
CA LEU A 161 21.97 12.99 -22.92
C LEU A 161 23.04 13.94 -22.39
N GLY A 162 24.18 14.06 -23.09
CA GLY A 162 25.27 14.97 -22.73
C GLY A 162 24.87 16.44 -22.81
N GLU A 163 24.05 16.81 -23.80
CA GLU A 163 23.50 18.17 -23.95
C GLU A 163 22.52 18.47 -22.81
N PHE A 164 21.61 17.53 -22.50
CA PHE A 164 20.71 17.67 -21.37
C PHE A 164 21.48 17.88 -20.04
N LEU A 165 22.48 17.05 -19.75
CA LEU A 165 23.28 17.15 -18.51
C LEU A 165 24.02 18.48 -18.41
N ARG A 166 24.51 19.01 -19.54
CA ARG A 166 25.18 20.32 -19.59
C ARG A 166 24.17 21.43 -19.28
N SER A 167 23.02 21.44 -19.95
CA SER A 167 21.99 22.45 -19.75
C SER A 167 21.41 22.40 -18.34
N ALA A 168 21.21 21.20 -17.76
CA ALA A 168 20.76 21.03 -16.39
C ALA A 168 21.77 21.59 -15.38
N LYS A 169 23.07 21.38 -15.61
CA LYS A 169 24.15 21.94 -14.77
C LYS A 169 24.22 23.46 -14.88
N GLU A 170 24.08 24.01 -16.08
CA GLU A 170 24.01 25.47 -16.32
C GLU A 170 22.79 26.10 -15.63
N ALA A 171 21.67 25.38 -15.56
CA ALA A 171 20.48 25.78 -14.81
C ALA A 171 20.62 25.60 -13.28
N GLY A 172 21.79 25.16 -12.79
CA GLY A 172 22.08 25.01 -11.36
C GLY A 172 21.47 23.75 -10.72
N LEU A 173 21.10 22.74 -11.52
CA LEU A 173 20.56 21.49 -11.02
C LEU A 173 21.69 20.50 -10.68
N GLU A 174 21.75 20.02 -9.44
CA GLU A 174 22.65 18.94 -9.03
C GLU A 174 22.02 17.58 -9.25
N ILE A 175 22.40 16.90 -10.33
CA ILE A 175 21.94 15.54 -10.65
C ILE A 175 22.74 14.55 -9.79
N SER A 176 22.04 13.75 -8.98
CA SER A 176 22.66 12.71 -8.13
C SER A 176 22.57 11.32 -8.75
N ASP A 177 21.55 11.06 -9.52
CA ASP A 177 21.33 9.79 -10.20
C ASP A 177 20.51 10.00 -11.47
N LEU A 178 20.73 9.17 -12.48
CA LEU A 178 20.01 9.23 -13.74
C LEU A 178 19.86 7.83 -14.31
N HIS A 179 18.61 7.43 -14.50
CA HIS A 179 18.24 6.15 -15.10
C HIS A 179 17.46 6.34 -16.41
N ARG A 180 17.78 5.52 -17.41
CA ARG A 180 17.00 5.43 -18.64
C ARG A 180 15.94 4.35 -18.49
N ASP A 181 14.68 4.68 -18.77
CA ASP A 181 13.57 3.73 -18.79
C ASP A 181 13.33 3.22 -20.22
N GLN A 182 14.10 2.18 -20.59
CA GLN A 182 14.04 1.58 -21.94
C GLN A 182 12.67 0.99 -22.29
N GLY A 183 11.85 0.64 -21.29
CA GLY A 183 10.52 0.06 -21.49
C GLY A 183 9.45 1.07 -21.95
N SER A 184 9.72 2.35 -21.78
CA SER A 184 8.84 3.46 -22.17
C SER A 184 9.33 4.24 -23.38
N ASP A 185 10.50 3.87 -23.93
CA ASP A 185 11.07 4.50 -25.13
C ASP A 185 10.17 4.27 -26.35
N THR A 186 10.07 5.29 -27.20
CA THR A 186 9.45 5.21 -28.54
C THR A 186 10.49 5.53 -29.61
N SER A 187 10.13 5.37 -30.87
CA SER A 187 11.02 5.78 -32.00
C SER A 187 11.40 7.26 -31.98
N ALA A 188 10.57 8.11 -31.39
CA ALA A 188 10.74 9.56 -31.37
C ALA A 188 11.16 10.10 -30.00
N THR A 189 10.96 9.34 -28.90
CA THR A 189 11.19 9.82 -27.52
C THR A 189 11.99 8.80 -26.72
N ARG A 190 12.83 9.31 -25.82
CA ARG A 190 13.56 8.55 -24.81
C ARG A 190 13.13 9.00 -23.42
N CYS A 191 12.88 8.05 -22.54
CA CYS A 191 12.37 8.27 -21.20
C CYS A 191 13.47 8.11 -20.16
N TYR A 192 13.53 9.07 -19.24
CA TYR A 192 14.53 9.10 -18.19
C TYR A 192 13.89 9.43 -16.83
N THR A 193 14.48 8.88 -15.78
CA THR A 193 14.23 9.30 -14.38
C THR A 193 15.51 9.90 -13.83
N VAL A 194 15.40 11.10 -13.27
CA VAL A 194 16.52 11.82 -12.68
C VAL A 194 16.24 12.15 -11.22
N SER A 195 17.23 11.88 -10.34
CA SER A 195 17.20 12.31 -8.94
C SER A 195 18.03 13.60 -8.82
N ILE A 196 17.39 14.68 -8.39
CA ILE A 196 18.02 15.99 -8.24
C ILE A 196 18.16 16.32 -6.75
N LYS A 197 19.34 16.75 -6.33
CA LYS A 197 19.52 17.29 -5.00
C LYS A 197 18.90 18.68 -4.94
N THR A 198 17.99 18.85 -3.97
CA THR A 198 17.32 20.13 -3.75
C THR A 198 17.71 20.74 -2.40
N SER A 199 17.73 22.07 -2.32
CA SER A 199 17.89 22.78 -1.05
C SER A 199 16.52 22.87 -0.36
N ARG A 200 16.49 22.95 0.98
CA ARG A 200 15.26 23.08 1.82
C ARG A 200 14.29 24.19 1.39
N ARG A 201 14.73 25.13 0.55
CA ARG A 201 13.94 26.30 0.09
C ARG A 201 13.49 26.20 -1.36
N THR A 202 13.89 25.17 -2.10
CA THR A 202 13.55 25.09 -3.52
C THR A 202 12.13 24.52 -3.67
N ASN A 203 11.27 25.26 -4.37
CA ASN A 203 9.94 24.83 -4.72
C ASN A 203 10.05 23.70 -5.76
N HIS A 204 9.50 22.52 -5.48
CA HIS A 204 9.52 21.37 -6.38
C HIS A 204 8.93 21.72 -7.76
N ASN A 205 7.87 22.52 -7.80
CA ASN A 205 7.29 22.99 -9.06
C ASN A 205 8.29 23.79 -9.91
N ALA A 206 9.14 24.60 -9.27
CA ALA A 206 10.15 25.36 -10.01
C ALA A 206 11.24 24.45 -10.62
N ILE A 207 11.55 23.31 -9.99
CA ILE A 207 12.48 22.33 -10.56
C ILE A 207 11.85 21.66 -11.78
N ILE A 208 10.58 21.27 -11.70
CA ILE A 208 9.83 20.65 -12.81
C ILE A 208 9.78 21.64 -14.00
N GLU A 209 9.44 22.91 -13.75
CA GLU A 209 9.40 23.95 -14.77
C GLU A 209 10.80 24.19 -15.40
N THR A 210 11.85 24.16 -14.57
CA THR A 210 13.23 24.30 -15.07
C THR A 210 13.59 23.15 -16.00
N ILE A 211 13.28 21.89 -15.61
CA ILE A 211 13.54 20.72 -16.46
C ILE A 211 12.68 20.73 -17.72
N ALA A 212 11.42 21.06 -17.61
CA ALA A 212 10.52 21.15 -18.77
C ALA A 212 10.95 22.23 -19.78
N GLY A 213 11.68 23.27 -19.30
CA GLY A 213 12.27 24.31 -20.13
C GLY A 213 13.60 23.95 -20.79
N LEU A 214 14.22 22.81 -20.45
CA LEU A 214 15.49 22.41 -21.05
C LEU A 214 15.33 21.94 -22.50
N PRO A 215 16.35 22.17 -23.35
CA PRO A 215 16.32 21.80 -24.75
C PRO A 215 16.00 20.30 -24.95
N GLY A 216 15.01 20.01 -25.78
CA GLY A 216 14.64 18.65 -26.14
C GLY A 216 13.74 17.92 -25.13
N VAL A 217 13.43 18.48 -23.97
CA VAL A 217 12.45 17.92 -23.04
C VAL A 217 11.05 18.20 -23.54
N LEU A 218 10.21 17.16 -23.64
CA LEU A 218 8.83 17.21 -24.10
C LEU A 218 7.84 17.20 -22.94
N TYR A 219 8.17 16.48 -21.88
CA TYR A 219 7.35 16.29 -20.71
C TYR A 219 8.22 16.08 -19.48
N ALA A 220 7.79 16.60 -18.31
CA ALA A 220 8.43 16.35 -17.03
C ALA A 220 7.38 16.30 -15.92
N GLU A 221 7.50 15.33 -15.01
CA GLU A 221 6.67 15.19 -13.82
C GLU A 221 7.47 14.66 -12.62
N GLU A 222 7.06 15.01 -11.41
CA GLU A 222 7.61 14.43 -10.17
C GLU A 222 6.97 13.08 -9.90
N ILE A 223 7.80 12.09 -9.47
CA ILE A 223 7.37 10.70 -9.24
C ILE A 223 7.27 10.39 -7.74
#